data_98e317bae5943258c12a16e9df8e4598
#
_entry.id   98e317bae5943258c12a16e9df8e4598
#
_cell.length_a   1.000
_cell.length_b   1.000
_cell.length_c   1.000
_cell.angle_alpha   90.00
_cell.angle_beta   90.00
_cell.angle_gamma   90.00
#
_symmetry.space_group_name_H-M   'P 1'
#
loop_
_entity.id
_entity.type
_entity.pdbx_description
1 polymer ?
#
loop_
_entity_poly.entity_id
_entity_poly.type
_entity_poly.pdbx_seq_one_letter_code
_entity_poly.pdbx_strand_id
1 'polypeptide(L)'
;MKDVLGAADLVGCRYRLVQRRAHPEIQPTEASKARAERHMAAVEAAMANLPVKAPGRFRRIDLEGDEWERSMATLEALAYGYTHITGAIFATDEWKVEIDLLLREGEAYTPIIVSNHRVARRNENARTLAVPTHRVGLSEPLEVPYKLRHHSVDGYRLAFAARALEDLDLNSGRGGAIGQDRSRVFFTDTARFDVASALAQPLPTGPRRVKECATCRFWKLCEPELRARDDISLFLPGDRAKAYREKGIETVQALIDAQLGEPSQLAKAWRVGEPLLRRDE
;
A
#
# COMPACT_ATOMS: atom_id res chain seq x y z
N MET A 1 22.52 3.09 -0.11
CA MET A 1 21.56 2.61 0.93
C MET A 1 20.98 1.27 0.48
N LYS A 2 20.87 0.25 1.34
CA LYS A 2 20.18 -1.01 0.97
C LYS A 2 18.76 -0.69 0.56
N ASP A 3 18.27 -1.32 -0.53
CA ASP A 3 16.87 -1.21 -0.93
C ASP A 3 15.98 -1.93 0.10
N VAL A 4 15.46 -1.15 1.05
CA VAL A 4 14.64 -1.62 2.16
C VAL A 4 13.19 -1.83 1.74
N LEU A 5 12.47 -2.63 2.49
CA LEU A 5 11.08 -2.97 2.21
C LEU A 5 10.15 -1.79 2.54
N GLY A 6 9.20 -1.51 1.66
CA GLY A 6 8.12 -0.54 1.89
C GLY A 6 6.74 -1.19 1.90
N ALA A 7 5.73 -0.45 2.31
CA ALA A 7 4.34 -0.93 2.36
C ALA A 7 3.83 -1.55 1.05
N ALA A 8 4.24 -0.99 -0.10
CA ALA A 8 3.88 -1.51 -1.40
C ALA A 8 4.48 -2.90 -1.72
N ASP A 9 5.57 -3.29 -1.05
CA ASP A 9 6.21 -4.58 -1.23
C ASP A 9 5.49 -5.71 -0.48
N LEU A 10 4.63 -5.36 0.48
CA LEU A 10 3.78 -6.33 1.19
C LEU A 10 2.49 -6.68 0.44
N VAL A 11 2.18 -5.94 -0.64
CA VAL A 11 0.92 -6.09 -1.40
C VAL A 11 1.22 -6.53 -2.83
N GLY A 12 0.45 -7.50 -3.32
CA GLY A 12 0.60 -8.03 -4.67
C GLY A 12 1.86 -8.88 -4.84
N CYS A 13 2.73 -8.51 -5.78
CA CYS A 13 3.93 -9.29 -6.10
C CYS A 13 5.10 -8.96 -5.16
N ARG A 14 5.33 -9.79 -4.14
CA ARG A 14 6.50 -9.66 -3.23
C ARG A 14 7.83 -9.97 -3.92
N TYR A 15 7.84 -10.79 -4.98
CA TYR A 15 9.04 -11.07 -5.78
C TYR A 15 9.59 -9.81 -6.47
N ARG A 16 8.78 -8.77 -6.61
CA ARG A 16 9.22 -7.46 -7.13
C ARG A 16 10.36 -6.84 -6.32
N LEU A 17 10.39 -7.03 -5.00
CA LEU A 17 11.50 -6.58 -4.15
C LEU A 17 12.79 -7.34 -4.47
N VAL A 18 12.71 -8.66 -4.69
CA VAL A 18 13.87 -9.48 -5.10
C VAL A 18 14.43 -8.98 -6.42
N GLN A 19 13.55 -8.75 -7.40
CA GLN A 19 13.95 -8.23 -8.72
C GLN A 19 14.54 -6.81 -8.63
N ARG A 20 14.00 -5.95 -7.77
CA ARG A 20 14.51 -4.58 -7.59
C ARG A 20 15.92 -4.58 -7.02
N ARG A 21 16.21 -5.50 -6.08
CA ARG A 21 17.55 -5.68 -5.50
C ARG A 21 18.55 -6.29 -6.47
N ALA A 22 18.09 -7.22 -7.31
CA ALA A 22 18.93 -7.88 -8.29
C ALA A 22 19.19 -7.02 -9.54
N HIS A 23 18.25 -6.14 -9.89
CA HIS A 23 18.25 -5.34 -11.12
C HIS A 23 17.96 -3.86 -10.84
N PRO A 24 18.83 -3.16 -10.08
CA PRO A 24 18.64 -1.76 -9.73
C PRO A 24 18.68 -0.83 -10.97
N GLU A 25 19.31 -1.29 -12.06
CA GLU A 25 19.42 -0.57 -13.34
C GLU A 25 18.06 -0.45 -14.07
N ILE A 26 17.11 -1.34 -13.81
CA ILE A 26 15.81 -1.32 -14.49
C ILE A 26 14.94 -0.21 -13.89
N GLN A 27 14.78 0.86 -14.66
CA GLN A 27 14.05 2.05 -14.25
C GLN A 27 12.52 1.82 -14.15
N PRO A 28 11.80 2.59 -13.32
CA PRO A 28 10.35 2.60 -13.29
C PRO A 28 9.75 2.90 -14.68
N THR A 29 8.63 2.25 -15.00
CA THR A 29 7.89 2.55 -16.24
C THR A 29 7.33 3.96 -16.21
N GLU A 30 7.07 4.56 -17.38
CA GLU A 30 6.43 5.89 -17.49
C GLU A 30 5.08 5.93 -16.76
N ALA A 31 4.30 4.85 -16.82
CA ALA A 31 3.06 4.73 -16.06
C ALA A 31 3.29 4.76 -14.53
N SER A 32 4.39 4.23 -14.05
CA SER A 32 4.77 4.28 -12.63
C SER A 32 5.23 5.67 -12.21
N LYS A 33 6.03 6.35 -13.05
CA LYS A 33 6.46 7.74 -12.83
C LYS A 33 5.25 8.68 -12.78
N ALA A 34 4.38 8.63 -13.78
CA ALA A 34 3.16 9.44 -13.81
C ALA A 34 2.22 9.17 -12.62
N ARG A 35 2.23 7.95 -12.06
CA ARG A 35 1.47 7.65 -10.83
C ARG A 35 2.12 8.31 -9.61
N ALA A 36 3.44 8.29 -9.50
CA ALA A 36 4.18 8.95 -8.43
C ALA A 36 3.97 10.48 -8.48
N GLU A 37 4.07 11.09 -9.65
CA GLU A 37 3.81 12.52 -9.86
C GLU A 37 2.39 12.92 -9.43
N ARG A 38 1.38 12.14 -9.85
CA ARG A 38 -0.01 12.36 -9.39
C ARG A 38 -0.17 12.20 -7.88
N HIS A 39 0.60 11.31 -7.26
CA HIS A 39 0.57 11.17 -5.81
C HIS A 39 1.20 12.38 -5.13
N MET A 40 2.36 12.85 -5.60
CA MET A 40 3.00 14.05 -5.08
C MET A 40 2.10 15.28 -5.20
N ALA A 41 1.48 15.51 -6.35
CA ALA A 41 0.52 16.60 -6.53
C ALA A 41 -0.70 16.48 -5.59
N ALA A 42 -1.13 15.25 -5.31
CA ALA A 42 -2.22 14.99 -4.38
C ALA A 42 -1.82 15.29 -2.92
N VAL A 43 -0.60 14.95 -2.53
CA VAL A 43 -0.06 15.29 -1.20
C VAL A 43 0.06 16.81 -1.06
N GLU A 44 0.65 17.49 -2.03
CA GLU A 44 0.77 18.95 -2.03
C GLU A 44 -0.60 19.64 -1.88
N ALA A 45 -1.59 19.23 -2.67
CA ALA A 45 -2.95 19.76 -2.57
C ALA A 45 -3.61 19.48 -1.21
N ALA A 46 -3.34 18.33 -0.59
CA ALA A 46 -3.86 18.02 0.74
C ALA A 46 -3.15 18.85 1.81
N MET A 47 -1.82 19.00 1.72
CA MET A 47 -1.03 19.81 2.68
C MET A 47 -1.39 21.30 2.62
N ALA A 48 -1.73 21.82 1.44
CA ALA A 48 -2.23 23.19 1.26
C ALA A 48 -3.57 23.42 1.96
N ASN A 49 -4.37 22.38 2.15
CA ASN A 49 -5.64 22.44 2.87
C ASN A 49 -5.51 22.30 4.41
N LEU A 50 -4.32 22.01 4.91
CA LEU A 50 -4.11 21.93 6.36
C LEU A 50 -4.24 23.30 7.02
N PRO A 51 -4.51 23.36 8.35
CA PRO A 51 -4.58 24.62 9.06
C PRO A 51 -3.32 25.45 8.83
N VAL A 52 -3.51 26.72 8.51
CA VAL A 52 -2.44 27.71 8.45
C VAL A 52 -2.15 28.17 9.88
N LYS A 53 -0.90 28.51 10.17
CA LYS A 53 -0.37 28.89 11.49
C LYS A 53 -1.40 29.63 12.35
N ALA A 54 -1.75 29.04 13.49
CA ALA A 54 -2.54 29.68 14.52
C ALA A 54 -1.66 29.83 15.77
N PRO A 55 -1.02 30.98 16.00
CA PRO A 55 -0.12 31.20 17.13
C PRO A 55 -0.77 30.81 18.44
N GLY A 56 -0.10 30.02 19.27
CA GLY A 56 -0.58 29.52 20.55
C GLY A 56 -1.55 28.32 20.49
N ARG A 57 -1.99 27.89 19.30
CA ARG A 57 -2.90 26.74 19.18
C ARG A 57 -2.23 25.48 18.65
N PHE A 58 -1.31 25.62 17.72
CA PHE A 58 -0.53 24.49 17.20
C PHE A 58 0.80 24.95 16.60
N ARG A 59 1.75 24.00 16.52
CA ARG A 59 3.05 24.16 15.88
C ARG A 59 3.10 23.20 14.70
N ARG A 60 3.35 23.73 13.50
CA ARG A 60 3.54 22.93 12.28
C ARG A 60 4.96 23.03 11.80
N ILE A 61 5.51 21.90 11.35
CA ILE A 61 6.77 21.80 10.61
C ILE A 61 6.52 20.99 9.35
N ASP A 62 7.02 21.49 8.23
CA ASP A 62 7.05 20.81 6.94
C ASP A 62 8.47 20.32 6.73
N LEU A 63 8.69 19.01 6.73
CA LEU A 63 10.01 18.41 6.62
C LEU A 63 10.44 18.35 5.16
N GLU A 64 11.62 18.86 4.87
CA GLU A 64 12.23 18.92 3.55
C GLU A 64 13.60 18.23 3.58
N GLY A 65 14.17 17.97 2.41
CA GLY A 65 15.46 17.32 2.27
C GLY A 65 15.38 15.87 1.75
N ASP A 66 16.51 15.21 1.79
CA ASP A 66 16.59 13.81 1.39
C ASP A 66 15.98 12.86 2.44
N GLU A 67 15.96 11.58 2.14
CA GLU A 67 15.34 10.55 3.01
C GLU A 67 16.01 10.47 4.39
N TRP A 68 17.33 10.61 4.46
CA TRP A 68 18.07 10.57 5.72
C TRP A 68 17.79 11.81 6.57
N GLU A 69 17.87 13.00 5.96
CA GLU A 69 17.62 14.27 6.61
C GLU A 69 16.19 14.29 7.18
N ARG A 70 15.20 13.89 6.39
CA ARG A 70 13.80 13.82 6.83
C ARG A 70 13.57 12.81 7.93
N SER A 71 14.26 11.65 7.91
CA SER A 71 14.14 10.65 8.97
C SER A 71 14.66 11.19 10.30
N MET A 72 15.81 11.85 10.32
CA MET A 72 16.35 12.48 11.52
C MET A 72 15.47 13.64 12.00
N ALA A 73 15.05 14.51 11.10
CA ALA A 73 14.16 15.63 11.41
C ALA A 73 12.78 15.16 11.91
N THR A 74 12.30 13.97 11.52
CA THR A 74 11.08 13.37 12.07
C THR A 74 11.24 13.11 13.57
N LEU A 75 12.33 12.48 14.00
CA LEU A 75 12.58 12.18 15.41
C LEU A 75 12.74 13.47 16.23
N GLU A 76 13.44 14.46 15.70
CA GLU A 76 13.58 15.77 16.34
C GLU A 76 12.23 16.47 16.48
N ALA A 77 11.42 16.49 15.43
CA ALA A 77 10.08 17.11 15.47
C ALA A 77 9.15 16.44 16.47
N LEU A 78 9.20 15.12 16.60
CA LEU A 78 8.48 14.35 17.62
C LEU A 78 8.94 14.77 19.03
N ALA A 79 10.25 14.80 19.27
CA ALA A 79 10.83 15.21 20.55
C ALA A 79 10.47 16.66 20.95
N TYR A 80 10.42 17.56 19.98
CA TYR A 80 9.97 18.95 20.20
C TYR A 80 8.46 19.11 20.33
N GLY A 81 7.69 18.04 20.13
CA GLY A 81 6.23 18.02 20.30
C GLY A 81 5.50 18.91 19.30
N TYR A 82 5.93 18.92 18.01
CA TYR A 82 5.16 19.62 16.98
C TYR A 82 3.77 19.00 16.82
N THR A 83 2.75 19.85 16.67
CA THR A 83 1.37 19.40 16.51
C THR A 83 1.10 18.77 15.15
N HIS A 84 1.70 19.33 14.11
CA HIS A 84 1.62 18.85 12.73
C HIS A 84 3.03 18.68 12.19
N ILE A 85 3.38 17.48 11.76
CA ILE A 85 4.66 17.17 11.12
C ILE A 85 4.34 16.58 9.74
N THR A 86 4.65 17.32 8.66
CA THR A 86 4.41 16.83 7.31
C THR A 86 5.66 16.24 6.72
N GLY A 87 5.50 15.25 5.83
CA GLY A 87 6.61 14.62 5.14
C GLY A 87 7.49 13.74 6.04
N ALA A 88 6.95 13.18 7.12
CA ALA A 88 7.68 12.35 8.06
C ALA A 88 8.15 11.03 7.43
N ILE A 89 9.33 10.56 7.84
CA ILE A 89 9.89 9.26 7.44
C ILE A 89 10.31 8.48 8.67
N PHE A 90 9.85 7.23 8.77
CA PHE A 90 10.41 6.23 9.66
C PHE A 90 11.17 5.21 8.84
N ALA A 91 12.42 4.96 9.21
CA ALA A 91 13.29 4.01 8.53
C ALA A 91 14.08 3.17 9.53
N THR A 92 14.22 1.89 9.21
CA THR A 92 15.07 0.91 9.87
C THR A 92 15.98 0.24 8.83
N ASP A 93 16.84 -0.68 9.25
CA ASP A 93 17.67 -1.49 8.35
C ASP A 93 16.82 -2.44 7.46
N GLU A 94 15.58 -2.74 7.84
CA GLU A 94 14.70 -3.70 7.17
C GLU A 94 13.61 -3.04 6.34
N TRP A 95 13.02 -1.95 6.84
CA TRP A 95 11.88 -1.31 6.23
C TRP A 95 11.87 0.20 6.40
N LYS A 96 11.07 0.86 5.56
CA LYS A 96 10.79 2.30 5.67
C LYS A 96 9.35 2.63 5.33
N VAL A 97 8.87 3.73 5.89
CA VAL A 97 7.57 4.30 5.56
C VAL A 97 7.60 5.82 5.55
N GLU A 98 6.99 6.40 4.54
CA GLU A 98 6.73 7.84 4.46
C GLU A 98 5.28 8.10 4.87
N ILE A 99 5.10 9.10 5.73
CA ILE A 99 3.80 9.54 6.24
C ILE A 99 3.61 11.00 5.89
N ASP A 100 2.46 11.29 5.30
CA ASP A 100 2.19 12.62 4.76
C ASP A 100 1.96 13.64 5.89
N LEU A 101 1.35 13.21 7.01
CA LEU A 101 1.15 14.03 8.20
C LEU A 101 1.17 13.16 9.47
N LEU A 102 1.93 13.57 10.48
CA LEU A 102 1.76 13.12 11.86
C LEU A 102 1.02 14.21 12.64
N LEU A 103 -0.09 13.85 13.24
CA LEU A 103 -0.94 14.73 14.06
C LEU A 103 -0.74 14.39 15.52
N ARG A 104 -0.32 15.35 16.35
CA ARG A 104 -0.23 15.17 17.80
C ARG A 104 -1.60 15.23 18.44
N GLU A 105 -1.93 14.25 19.26
CA GLU A 105 -3.15 14.15 20.07
C GLU A 105 -2.75 13.83 21.51
N GLY A 106 -2.74 14.84 22.37
CA GLY A 106 -2.17 14.72 23.71
C GLY A 106 -0.65 14.49 23.66
N GLU A 107 -0.18 13.38 24.21
CA GLU A 107 1.22 12.97 24.16
C GLU A 107 1.53 11.99 23.00
N ALA A 108 0.51 11.52 22.29
CA ALA A 108 0.64 10.56 21.20
C ALA A 108 0.51 11.22 19.82
N TYR A 109 0.84 10.44 18.76
CA TYR A 109 0.73 10.86 17.38
C TYR A 109 -0.16 9.91 16.57
N THR A 110 -0.98 10.49 15.71
CA THR A 110 -1.82 9.79 14.75
C THR A 110 -1.22 9.96 13.36
N PRO A 111 -0.75 8.89 12.70
CA PRO A 111 -0.30 8.96 11.32
C PRO A 111 -1.47 9.15 10.37
N ILE A 112 -1.33 10.08 9.43
CA ILE A 112 -2.32 10.40 8.40
C ILE A 112 -1.66 10.32 7.03
N ILE A 113 -2.30 9.62 6.11
CA ILE A 113 -1.83 9.46 4.73
C ILE A 113 -2.78 10.16 3.75
N VAL A 114 -2.21 10.56 2.62
CA VAL A 114 -2.96 11.01 1.45
C VAL A 114 -3.09 9.86 0.47
N SER A 115 -4.30 9.55 0.06
CA SER A 115 -4.60 8.49 -0.91
C SER A 115 -5.19 9.07 -2.19
N ASN A 116 -4.74 8.54 -3.34
CA ASN A 116 -5.35 8.84 -4.63
C ASN A 116 -6.66 8.09 -4.86
N HIS A 117 -7.07 7.29 -3.88
CA HIS A 117 -8.32 6.55 -3.91
C HIS A 117 -9.41 7.29 -3.12
N ARG A 118 -10.65 6.90 -3.38
CA ARG A 118 -11.77 7.27 -2.52
C ARG A 118 -11.72 6.41 -1.25
N VAL A 119 -11.27 6.99 -0.14
CA VAL A 119 -11.07 6.29 1.16
C VAL A 119 -12.36 6.03 1.93
N ALA A 120 -13.45 6.73 1.58
CA ALA A 120 -14.76 6.53 2.18
C ALA A 120 -15.87 6.75 1.15
N ARG A 121 -17.04 6.14 1.39
CA ARG A 121 -18.27 6.39 0.61
C ARG A 121 -19.41 6.70 1.57
N ARG A 122 -20.30 7.59 1.18
CA ARG A 122 -21.51 7.90 1.96
C ARG A 122 -22.34 6.62 2.16
N ASN A 123 -22.77 6.38 3.38
CA ASN A 123 -23.59 5.26 3.78
C ASN A 123 -24.33 5.60 5.07
N GLU A 124 -25.64 5.73 4.99
CA GLU A 124 -26.47 6.16 6.12
C GLU A 124 -26.49 5.16 7.28
N ASN A 125 -26.15 3.89 7.00
CA ASN A 125 -26.09 2.83 8.01
C ASN A 125 -24.68 2.61 8.59
N ALA A 126 -23.72 3.46 8.25
CA ALA A 126 -22.36 3.41 8.78
C ALA A 126 -21.99 4.70 9.50
N ARG A 127 -21.10 4.59 10.46
CA ARG A 127 -20.51 5.73 11.16
C ARG A 127 -19.00 5.64 11.12
N THR A 128 -18.35 6.76 10.85
CA THR A 128 -16.89 6.87 10.81
C THR A 128 -16.51 8.22 11.37
N LEU A 129 -15.48 8.27 12.21
CA LEU A 129 -14.93 9.53 12.70
C LEU A 129 -14.24 10.27 11.55
N ALA A 130 -14.55 11.55 11.40
CA ALA A 130 -13.91 12.41 10.41
C ALA A 130 -13.83 13.86 10.88
N VAL A 131 -12.85 14.58 10.33
CA VAL A 131 -12.69 16.00 10.54
C VAL A 131 -12.41 16.68 9.18
N PRO A 132 -12.91 17.90 8.91
CA PRO A 132 -12.49 18.65 7.72
C PRO A 132 -10.98 18.85 7.71
N THR A 133 -10.32 18.67 6.57
CA THR A 133 -8.85 18.74 6.43
C THR A 133 -8.30 20.08 6.97
N HIS A 134 -8.98 21.19 6.70
CA HIS A 134 -8.57 22.52 7.18
C HIS A 134 -8.79 22.74 8.69
N ARG A 135 -9.37 21.79 9.41
CA ARG A 135 -9.62 21.84 10.86
C ARG A 135 -8.94 20.71 11.63
N VAL A 136 -8.16 19.88 10.96
CA VAL A 136 -7.45 18.78 11.61
C VAL A 136 -6.51 19.32 12.69
N GLY A 137 -6.56 18.75 13.89
CA GLY A 137 -5.83 19.24 15.07
C GLY A 137 -6.41 20.52 15.72
N LEU A 138 -7.45 21.12 15.14
CA LEU A 138 -8.14 22.28 15.69
C LEU A 138 -9.58 21.98 16.17
N SER A 139 -10.12 20.85 15.75
CA SER A 139 -11.47 20.40 16.09
C SER A 139 -11.48 18.91 16.34
N GLU A 140 -12.30 18.48 17.27
CA GLU A 140 -12.55 17.05 17.50
C GLU A 140 -13.18 16.40 16.27
N PRO A 141 -12.79 15.16 15.95
CA PRO A 141 -13.46 14.38 14.91
C PRO A 141 -14.92 14.10 15.28
N LEU A 142 -15.81 14.18 14.31
CA LEU A 142 -17.23 13.89 14.47
C LEU A 142 -17.62 12.63 13.71
N GLU A 143 -18.63 11.93 14.19
CA GLU A 143 -19.25 10.82 13.47
C GLU A 143 -19.98 11.31 12.22
N VAL A 144 -19.66 10.72 11.09
CA VAL A 144 -20.27 11.03 9.78
C VAL A 144 -20.83 9.76 9.14
N PRO A 145 -21.88 9.86 8.30
CA PRO A 145 -22.54 8.72 7.65
C PRO A 145 -21.71 8.22 6.46
N TYR A 146 -20.53 7.67 6.75
CA TYR A 146 -19.62 7.15 5.76
C TYR A 146 -19.13 5.75 6.16
N LYS A 147 -18.93 4.91 5.15
CA LYS A 147 -18.27 3.60 5.26
C LYS A 147 -16.87 3.69 4.66
N LEU A 148 -15.85 3.33 5.44
CA LEU A 148 -14.46 3.30 4.98
C LEU A 148 -14.27 2.26 3.86
N ARG A 149 -13.35 2.59 2.95
CA ARG A 149 -12.81 1.71 1.93
C ARG A 149 -11.32 1.55 2.23
N HIS A 150 -10.93 0.31 2.50
CA HIS A 150 -9.55 0.02 2.86
C HIS A 150 -8.76 -0.39 1.62
N HIS A 151 -7.65 0.28 1.40
CA HIS A 151 -6.64 -0.08 0.40
C HIS A 151 -5.44 -0.67 1.13
N SER A 152 -5.01 -1.86 0.73
CA SER A 152 -4.00 -2.61 1.48
C SER A 152 -2.67 -1.87 1.62
N VAL A 153 -2.21 -1.19 0.58
CA VAL A 153 -0.96 -0.38 0.66
C VAL A 153 -1.10 0.75 1.67
N ASP A 154 -2.22 1.48 1.64
CA ASP A 154 -2.51 2.56 2.57
C ASP A 154 -2.59 2.03 4.02
N GLY A 155 -3.24 0.87 4.21
CA GLY A 155 -3.31 0.20 5.51
C GLY A 155 -1.94 -0.21 6.04
N TYR A 156 -1.07 -0.77 5.20
CA TYR A 156 0.29 -1.09 5.61
C TYR A 156 1.14 0.16 5.89
N ARG A 157 0.97 1.26 5.14
CA ARG A 157 1.64 2.53 5.47
C ARG A 157 1.30 2.98 6.89
N LEU A 158 0.00 3.00 7.24
CA LEU A 158 -0.45 3.37 8.58
C LEU A 158 0.06 2.40 9.65
N ALA A 159 0.04 1.09 9.39
CA ALA A 159 0.50 0.09 10.34
C ALA A 159 2.02 0.15 10.59
N PHE A 160 2.84 0.42 9.57
CA PHE A 160 4.28 0.67 9.75
C PHE A 160 4.54 1.92 10.59
N ALA A 161 3.82 3.01 10.33
CA ALA A 161 3.96 4.23 11.12
C ALA A 161 3.50 4.02 12.57
N ALA A 162 2.39 3.31 12.78
CA ALA A 162 1.91 2.97 14.11
C ALA A 162 2.94 2.16 14.89
N ARG A 163 3.59 1.17 14.24
CA ARG A 163 4.68 0.39 14.84
C ARG A 163 5.88 1.26 15.23
N ALA A 164 6.32 2.16 14.33
CA ALA A 164 7.42 3.06 14.64
C ALA A 164 7.09 4.00 15.82
N LEU A 165 5.86 4.48 15.89
CA LEU A 165 5.39 5.30 16.99
C LEU A 165 5.22 4.50 18.29
N GLU A 166 4.86 3.21 18.20
CA GLU A 166 4.77 2.31 19.34
C GLU A 166 6.15 2.04 19.96
N ASP A 167 7.18 1.84 19.12
CA ASP A 167 8.57 1.68 19.57
C ASP A 167 9.11 2.94 20.30
N LEU A 168 8.42 4.09 20.13
CA LEU A 168 8.73 5.37 20.79
C LEU A 168 7.75 5.72 21.92
N ASP A 169 6.79 4.86 22.26
CA ASP A 169 5.69 5.11 23.20
C ASP A 169 4.78 6.31 22.79
N LEU A 170 4.69 6.59 21.49
CA LEU A 170 3.95 7.74 20.93
C LEU A 170 2.75 7.34 20.06
N ASN A 171 2.37 6.05 20.00
CA ASN A 171 1.27 5.60 19.16
C ASN A 171 -0.09 5.92 19.76
N SER A 172 -0.95 6.62 18.99
CA SER A 172 -2.35 6.89 19.40
C SER A 172 -3.30 5.70 19.24
N GLY A 173 -2.87 4.60 18.57
CA GLY A 173 -3.70 3.47 18.17
C GLY A 173 -4.60 3.76 16.95
N ARG A 174 -4.65 4.99 16.48
CA ARG A 174 -5.44 5.42 15.32
C ARG A 174 -4.55 5.81 14.14
N GLY A 175 -5.13 5.73 12.95
CA GLY A 175 -4.58 6.30 11.75
C GLY A 175 -5.64 7.11 11.01
N GLY A 176 -5.22 7.94 10.07
CA GLY A 176 -6.13 8.74 9.25
C GLY A 176 -5.81 8.63 7.76
N ALA A 177 -6.81 8.89 6.93
CA ALA A 177 -6.63 8.97 5.49
C ALA A 177 -7.39 10.15 4.89
N ILE A 178 -6.70 10.92 4.06
CA ILE A 178 -7.28 11.97 3.21
C ILE A 178 -7.50 11.36 1.83
N GLY A 179 -8.76 11.28 1.40
CA GLY A 179 -9.11 10.68 0.12
C GLY A 179 -8.96 11.62 -1.07
N GLN A 180 -9.42 11.16 -2.22
CA GLN A 180 -9.32 11.85 -3.51
C GLN A 180 -9.95 13.26 -3.53
N ASP A 181 -10.97 13.52 -2.71
CA ASP A 181 -11.65 14.82 -2.61
C ASP A 181 -10.92 15.85 -1.74
N ARG A 182 -9.89 15.43 -0.98
CA ARG A 182 -9.08 16.27 -0.06
C ARG A 182 -9.87 16.99 1.02
N SER A 183 -11.16 16.74 1.15
CA SER A 183 -12.05 17.55 2.01
C SER A 183 -11.98 17.18 3.49
N ARG A 184 -11.68 15.91 3.78
CA ARG A 184 -11.73 15.34 5.14
C ARG A 184 -10.64 14.34 5.40
N VAL A 185 -10.22 14.28 6.66
CA VAL A 185 -9.50 13.16 7.23
C VAL A 185 -10.52 12.18 7.79
N PHE A 186 -10.48 10.93 7.35
CA PHE A 186 -11.26 9.83 7.93
C PHE A 186 -10.35 8.99 8.81
N PHE A 187 -10.76 8.72 10.05
CA PHE A 187 -9.98 7.95 11.00
C PHE A 187 -10.32 6.45 10.93
N THR A 188 -9.31 5.63 11.17
CA THR A 188 -9.39 4.17 11.15
C THR A 188 -8.48 3.58 12.22
N ASP A 189 -8.73 2.32 12.58
CA ASP A 189 -7.83 1.54 13.42
C ASP A 189 -6.61 1.09 12.61
N THR A 190 -5.41 1.22 13.18
CA THR A 190 -4.14 0.79 12.57
C THR A 190 -3.84 -0.69 12.78
N ALA A 191 -4.43 -1.33 13.78
CA ALA A 191 -4.20 -2.74 14.12
C ALA A 191 -4.74 -3.74 13.07
N ARG A 192 -5.49 -3.26 12.07
CA ARG A 192 -6.07 -4.09 11.01
C ARG A 192 -5.03 -4.84 10.17
N PHE A 193 -3.82 -4.31 10.03
CA PHE A 193 -2.74 -4.86 9.21
C PHE A 193 -1.58 -5.29 10.12
N ASP A 194 -1.35 -6.60 10.19
CA ASP A 194 -0.26 -7.16 10.96
C ASP A 194 1.06 -7.08 10.19
N VAL A 195 1.81 -6.01 10.47
CA VAL A 195 3.13 -5.76 9.88
C VAL A 195 4.14 -6.81 10.33
N ALA A 196 4.09 -7.25 11.59
CA ALA A 196 5.06 -8.22 12.12
C ALA A 196 4.95 -9.56 11.39
N SER A 197 3.73 -10.10 11.27
CA SER A 197 3.47 -11.31 10.48
C SER A 197 3.82 -11.14 9.00
N ALA A 198 3.56 -9.97 8.42
CA ALA A 198 3.90 -9.71 7.02
C ALA A 198 5.41 -9.66 6.78
N LEU A 199 6.19 -9.06 7.68
CA LEU A 199 7.65 -9.01 7.63
C LEU A 199 8.30 -10.39 7.84
N ALA A 200 7.73 -11.19 8.75
CA ALA A 200 8.23 -12.54 9.04
C ALA A 200 8.10 -13.53 7.86
N GLN A 201 7.22 -13.24 6.89
CA GLN A 201 7.07 -14.10 5.72
C GLN A 201 8.32 -14.02 4.84
N PRO A 202 8.89 -15.17 4.40
CA PRO A 202 10.05 -15.17 3.52
C PRO A 202 9.72 -14.54 2.17
N LEU A 203 10.72 -13.93 1.55
CA LEU A 203 10.57 -13.45 0.17
C LEU A 203 10.43 -14.65 -0.78
N PRO A 204 9.58 -14.54 -1.81
CA PRO A 204 9.46 -15.59 -2.82
C PRO A 204 10.80 -15.86 -3.52
N THR A 205 11.09 -17.12 -3.80
CA THR A 205 12.30 -17.56 -4.51
C THR A 205 12.16 -17.49 -6.04
N GLY A 206 10.95 -17.28 -6.55
CA GLY A 206 10.68 -17.17 -7.98
C GLY A 206 9.41 -16.40 -8.28
N PRO A 207 9.20 -16.01 -9.56
CA PRO A 207 8.04 -15.24 -9.96
C PRO A 207 6.75 -16.06 -9.91
N ARG A 208 5.65 -15.35 -9.67
CA ARG A 208 4.27 -15.80 -9.94
C ARG A 208 3.57 -14.69 -10.69
N ARG A 209 2.81 -15.02 -11.71
CA ARG A 209 2.02 -14.02 -12.42
C ARG A 209 0.88 -13.53 -11.53
N VAL A 210 0.81 -12.24 -11.34
CA VAL A 210 -0.27 -11.53 -10.66
C VAL A 210 -0.84 -10.45 -11.59
N LYS A 211 -1.92 -9.79 -11.18
CA LYS A 211 -2.59 -8.77 -12.01
C LYS A 211 -1.63 -7.62 -12.39
N GLU A 212 -0.78 -7.22 -11.47
CA GLU A 212 0.16 -6.12 -11.61
C GLU A 212 1.29 -6.40 -12.63
N CYS A 213 1.50 -7.67 -13.02
CA CYS A 213 2.52 -8.04 -14.01
C CYS A 213 2.32 -7.38 -15.36
N ALA A 214 1.08 -7.05 -15.75
CA ALA A 214 0.77 -6.38 -17.01
C ALA A 214 1.48 -5.03 -17.18
N THR A 215 1.82 -4.35 -16.09
CA THR A 215 2.52 -3.04 -16.09
C THR A 215 3.82 -3.06 -15.30
N CYS A 216 4.28 -4.23 -14.89
CA CYS A 216 5.49 -4.39 -14.08
C CYS A 216 6.75 -4.24 -14.94
N ARG A 217 7.70 -3.40 -14.50
CA ARG A 217 8.98 -3.19 -15.19
C ARG A 217 9.83 -4.45 -15.32
N PHE A 218 9.61 -5.43 -14.43
CA PHE A 218 10.35 -6.71 -14.42
C PHE A 218 9.67 -7.84 -15.19
N TRP A 219 8.52 -7.56 -15.84
CA TRP A 219 7.78 -8.62 -16.54
C TRP A 219 8.61 -9.35 -17.59
N LYS A 220 9.45 -8.61 -18.33
CA LYS A 220 10.35 -9.18 -19.35
C LYS A 220 11.38 -10.17 -18.79
N LEU A 221 11.70 -10.10 -17.50
CA LEU A 221 12.57 -11.06 -16.80
C LEU A 221 11.77 -12.25 -16.27
N CYS A 222 10.59 -11.98 -15.70
CA CYS A 222 9.77 -12.99 -15.06
C CYS A 222 9.03 -13.90 -16.05
N GLU A 223 8.56 -13.36 -17.17
CA GLU A 223 7.76 -14.12 -18.14
C GLU A 223 8.50 -15.34 -18.75
N PRO A 224 9.76 -15.23 -19.23
CA PRO A 224 10.49 -16.38 -19.75
C PRO A 224 10.65 -17.49 -18.71
N GLU A 225 10.92 -17.16 -17.46
CA GLU A 225 11.05 -18.13 -16.37
C GLU A 225 9.72 -18.85 -16.09
N LEU A 226 8.61 -18.11 -16.05
CA LEU A 226 7.28 -18.69 -15.88
C LEU A 226 6.91 -19.61 -17.05
N ARG A 227 7.26 -19.22 -18.30
CA ARG A 227 7.03 -20.04 -19.49
C ARG A 227 7.87 -21.31 -19.48
N ALA A 228 9.15 -21.23 -19.09
CA ALA A 228 10.04 -22.38 -19.01
C ALA A 228 9.55 -23.43 -18.00
N ARG A 229 8.91 -22.99 -16.91
CA ARG A 229 8.31 -23.88 -15.90
C ARG A 229 6.88 -24.30 -16.23
N ASP A 230 6.30 -23.78 -17.29
CA ASP A 230 4.86 -23.94 -17.60
C ASP A 230 3.95 -23.57 -16.42
N ASP A 231 4.33 -22.51 -15.70
CA ASP A 231 3.70 -22.16 -14.42
C ASP A 231 2.19 -21.89 -14.56
N ILE A 232 1.37 -22.50 -13.71
CA ILE A 232 -0.08 -22.39 -13.74
C ILE A 232 -0.58 -20.94 -13.66
N SER A 233 0.21 -20.03 -13.05
CA SER A 233 -0.18 -18.62 -12.93
C SER A 233 -0.13 -17.88 -14.28
N LEU A 234 0.46 -18.43 -15.32
CA LEU A 234 0.34 -17.89 -16.69
C LEU A 234 -1.11 -17.88 -17.14
N PHE A 235 -1.85 -18.93 -16.83
CA PHE A 235 -3.27 -19.08 -17.13
C PHE A 235 -4.16 -18.54 -16.02
N LEU A 236 -3.89 -18.85 -14.74
CA LEU A 236 -4.64 -18.47 -13.56
C LEU A 236 -3.82 -17.51 -12.67
N PRO A 237 -3.75 -16.21 -12.99
CA PRO A 237 -2.92 -15.27 -12.25
C PRO A 237 -3.44 -15.01 -10.83
N GLY A 238 -2.51 -14.76 -9.89
CA GLY A 238 -2.80 -14.45 -8.49
C GLY A 238 -3.42 -15.64 -7.74
N ASP A 239 -4.40 -15.34 -6.91
CA ASP A 239 -5.05 -16.33 -6.04
C ASP A 239 -5.89 -17.37 -6.79
N ARG A 240 -6.18 -17.15 -8.08
CA ARG A 240 -6.91 -18.11 -8.90
C ARG A 240 -6.20 -19.47 -8.99
N ALA A 241 -4.88 -19.49 -8.92
CA ALA A 241 -4.08 -20.72 -8.92
C ALA A 241 -4.00 -21.41 -7.55
N LYS A 242 -4.38 -20.73 -6.45
CA LYS A 242 -4.14 -21.20 -5.09
C LYS A 242 -4.75 -22.58 -4.82
N ALA A 243 -6.02 -22.76 -5.08
CA ALA A 243 -6.73 -24.01 -4.83
C ALA A 243 -6.18 -25.19 -5.68
N TYR A 244 -5.59 -24.91 -6.84
CA TYR A 244 -4.96 -25.93 -7.67
C TYR A 244 -3.58 -26.31 -7.13
N ARG A 245 -2.78 -25.33 -6.69
CA ARG A 245 -1.47 -25.56 -6.07
C ARG A 245 -1.59 -26.39 -4.78
N GLU A 246 -2.61 -26.13 -3.96
CA GLU A 246 -2.92 -26.93 -2.77
C GLU A 246 -3.19 -28.40 -3.09
N LYS A 247 -3.58 -28.72 -4.33
CA LYS A 247 -3.77 -30.07 -4.87
C LYS A 247 -2.55 -30.59 -5.63
N GLY A 248 -1.42 -29.88 -5.59
CA GLY A 248 -0.19 -30.26 -6.32
C GLY A 248 -0.20 -29.95 -7.82
N ILE A 249 -1.19 -29.19 -8.31
CA ILE A 249 -1.28 -28.79 -9.72
C ILE A 249 -0.54 -27.43 -9.88
N GLU A 250 0.72 -27.49 -10.33
CA GLU A 250 1.58 -26.32 -10.41
C GLU A 250 1.80 -25.80 -11.83
N THR A 251 1.53 -26.62 -12.85
CA THR A 251 1.73 -26.28 -14.27
C THR A 251 0.40 -26.23 -15.02
N VAL A 252 0.39 -25.52 -16.15
CA VAL A 252 -0.76 -25.49 -17.05
C VAL A 252 -0.99 -26.90 -17.64
N GLN A 253 0.07 -27.65 -17.95
CA GLN A 253 -0.07 -29.02 -18.41
C GLN A 253 -0.70 -29.92 -17.36
N ALA A 254 -0.23 -29.86 -16.11
CA ALA A 254 -0.82 -30.64 -15.03
C ALA A 254 -2.32 -30.32 -14.82
N LEU A 255 -2.74 -29.08 -15.02
CA LEU A 255 -4.16 -28.72 -14.98
C LEU A 255 -4.96 -29.34 -16.14
N ILE A 256 -4.38 -29.40 -17.34
CA ILE A 256 -5.00 -30.07 -18.50
C ILE A 256 -5.14 -31.57 -18.23
N ASP A 257 -4.09 -32.22 -17.75
CA ASP A 257 -4.03 -33.67 -17.50
C ASP A 257 -4.93 -34.11 -16.34
N ALA A 258 -5.20 -33.21 -15.40
CA ALA A 258 -6.07 -33.49 -14.25
C ALA A 258 -7.54 -33.68 -14.61
N GLN A 259 -7.98 -33.35 -15.82
CA GLN A 259 -9.32 -33.58 -16.38
C GLN A 259 -10.46 -33.08 -15.44
N LEU A 260 -10.30 -31.91 -14.85
CA LEU A 260 -11.22 -31.30 -13.89
C LEU A 260 -12.45 -30.63 -14.55
N GLY A 261 -12.83 -31.06 -15.75
CA GLY A 261 -13.94 -30.49 -16.52
C GLY A 261 -13.59 -29.14 -17.13
N GLU A 262 -14.46 -28.12 -16.94
CA GLU A 262 -14.30 -26.80 -17.56
C GLU A 262 -12.92 -26.15 -17.33
N PRO A 263 -12.31 -26.15 -16.13
CA PRO A 263 -10.98 -25.56 -15.93
C PRO A 263 -9.88 -26.17 -16.81
N SER A 264 -9.89 -27.50 -16.99
CA SER A 264 -8.93 -28.20 -17.85
C SER A 264 -9.16 -27.90 -19.33
N GLN A 265 -10.43 -27.81 -19.74
CA GLN A 265 -10.79 -27.46 -21.13
C GLN A 265 -10.39 -26.02 -21.45
N LEU A 266 -10.62 -25.07 -20.53
CA LEU A 266 -10.20 -23.69 -20.66
C LEU A 266 -8.66 -23.55 -20.74
N ALA A 267 -7.93 -24.31 -19.92
CA ALA A 267 -6.46 -24.35 -19.95
C ALA A 267 -5.94 -24.88 -21.29
N LYS A 268 -6.58 -25.91 -21.83
CA LYS A 268 -6.25 -26.47 -23.17
C LYS A 268 -6.51 -25.46 -24.28
N ALA A 269 -7.70 -24.85 -24.29
CA ALA A 269 -8.07 -23.82 -25.27
C ALA A 269 -7.12 -22.60 -25.19
N TRP A 270 -6.81 -22.14 -23.98
CA TRP A 270 -5.85 -21.04 -23.75
C TRP A 270 -4.46 -21.37 -24.32
N ARG A 271 -3.99 -22.61 -24.14
CA ARG A 271 -2.66 -23.05 -24.64
C ARG A 271 -2.55 -23.01 -26.15
N VAL A 272 -3.60 -23.40 -26.85
CA VAL A 272 -3.64 -23.39 -28.33
C VAL A 272 -4.11 -22.08 -28.91
N GLY A 273 -4.53 -21.13 -28.06
CA GLY A 273 -5.04 -19.82 -28.51
C GLY A 273 -6.44 -19.87 -29.10
N GLU A 274 -7.22 -20.91 -28.82
CA GLU A 274 -8.57 -21.08 -29.34
C GLU A 274 -9.60 -20.62 -28.32
N PRO A 275 -10.67 -19.92 -28.75
CA PRO A 275 -11.75 -19.55 -27.85
C PRO A 275 -12.62 -20.78 -27.51
N LEU A 276 -12.94 -20.95 -26.23
CA LEU A 276 -13.92 -21.92 -25.80
C LEU A 276 -15.30 -21.23 -25.76
N LEU A 277 -16.18 -21.63 -26.68
CA LEU A 277 -17.56 -21.16 -26.71
C LEU A 277 -18.39 -21.93 -25.69
N ARG A 278 -19.00 -21.24 -24.74
CA ARG A 278 -20.07 -21.81 -23.90
C ARG A 278 -21.32 -21.92 -24.76
N ARG A 279 -21.94 -23.11 -24.75
CA ARG A 279 -23.31 -23.24 -25.21
C ARG A 279 -24.19 -22.77 -24.03
N ASP A 280 -24.95 -21.71 -24.25
CA ASP A 280 -26.06 -21.39 -23.34
C ASP A 280 -27.09 -22.51 -23.50
N GLU A 281 -27.34 -23.24 -22.40
CA GLU A 281 -28.45 -24.20 -22.31
C GLU A 281 -29.74 -23.48 -21.99
#